data_2e3fcb6f2540da4323634d89126733d0
#
_entry.id   2e3fcb6f2540da4323634d89126733d0
#
_cell.length_a   1.000
_cell.length_b   1.000
_cell.length_c   1.000
_cell.angle_alpha   90.00
_cell.angle_beta   90.00
_cell.angle_gamma   90.00
#
_symmetry.space_group_name_H-M   'P 1'
#
loop_
_entity.id
_entity.type
_entity.pdbx_description
1 polymer ?
#
loop_
_entity_poly.entity_id
_entity_poly.type
_entity_poly.pdbx_seq_one_letter_code
_entity_poly.pdbx_strand_id
1 'polypeptide(L)'
;MTSWFWYAVVAAILYGAHQIFTRLAAERIGEGLGGFVVEATAALSILVYLLFLWLTSRWDQRSTGEGIFYSVLTGVCVGAGTIAFFLLFQRGGPLSSVPAILAGGAAMMAIAGILFFREPPSWQRIAGIAFAIIGLFLLRR
;
A
#
# COMPACT_ATOMS: atom_id res chain seq x y z
N MET A 1 -9.93 -2.57 -22.89
CA MET A 1 -9.37 -2.69 -21.51
C MET A 1 -9.48 -1.33 -20.87
N THR A 2 -10.08 -1.26 -19.70
CA THR A 2 -10.34 0.00 -18.99
C THR A 2 -9.01 0.63 -18.53
N SER A 3 -8.89 1.95 -18.64
CA SER A 3 -7.66 2.71 -18.35
C SER A 3 -7.10 2.46 -16.92
N TRP A 4 -7.97 2.20 -15.94
CA TRP A 4 -7.57 1.94 -14.55
C TRP A 4 -6.71 0.67 -14.39
N PHE A 5 -6.86 -0.32 -15.28
CA PHE A 5 -6.13 -1.59 -15.20
C PHE A 5 -4.61 -1.40 -15.29
N TRP A 6 -4.15 -0.55 -16.19
CA TRP A 6 -2.71 -0.27 -16.32
C TRP A 6 -2.14 0.44 -15.09
N TYR A 7 -2.90 1.35 -14.48
CA TYR A 7 -2.51 1.96 -13.20
C TYR A 7 -2.39 0.91 -12.09
N ALA A 8 -3.31 -0.06 -12.05
CA ALA A 8 -3.26 -1.14 -11.07
C ALA A 8 -2.02 -2.04 -11.27
N VAL A 9 -1.66 -2.37 -12.52
CA VAL A 9 -0.45 -3.16 -12.83
C VAL A 9 0.81 -2.41 -12.40
N VAL A 10 0.93 -1.14 -12.74
CA VAL A 10 2.08 -0.32 -12.35
C VAL A 10 2.18 -0.22 -10.82
N ALA A 11 1.06 0.03 -10.14
CA ALA A 11 1.03 0.08 -8.68
C ALA A 11 1.47 -1.25 -8.07
N ALA A 12 0.99 -2.38 -8.58
CA ALA A 12 1.38 -3.71 -8.08
C ALA A 12 2.90 -3.96 -8.20
N ILE A 13 3.49 -3.59 -9.35
CA ILE A 13 4.94 -3.73 -9.57
C ILE A 13 5.72 -2.84 -8.60
N LEU A 14 5.34 -1.56 -8.45
CA LEU A 14 6.03 -0.61 -7.60
C LEU A 14 5.92 -1.01 -6.11
N TYR A 15 4.75 -1.43 -5.65
CA TYR A 15 4.58 -1.91 -4.27
C TYR A 15 5.30 -3.24 -4.02
N GLY A 16 5.39 -4.12 -5.02
CA GLY A 16 6.22 -5.32 -4.93
C GLY A 16 7.70 -4.98 -4.78
N ALA A 17 8.23 -4.07 -5.60
CA ALA A 17 9.59 -3.58 -5.50
C ALA A 17 9.87 -2.88 -4.16
N HIS A 18 8.92 -2.05 -3.70
CA HIS A 18 8.99 -1.42 -2.38
C HIS A 18 9.25 -2.43 -1.27
N GLN A 19 8.53 -3.55 -1.23
CA GLN A 19 8.71 -4.58 -0.19
C GLN A 19 10.09 -5.25 -0.28
N ILE A 20 10.63 -5.46 -1.47
CA ILE A 20 11.98 -6.00 -1.67
C ILE A 20 13.03 -5.03 -1.08
N PHE A 21 12.95 -3.74 -1.41
CA PHE A 21 13.86 -2.73 -0.89
C PHE A 21 13.70 -2.51 0.61
N THR A 22 12.47 -2.56 1.14
CA THR A 22 12.22 -2.49 2.59
C THR A 22 12.89 -3.66 3.31
N ARG A 23 12.83 -4.87 2.77
CA ARG A 23 13.54 -6.03 3.33
C ARG A 23 15.05 -5.82 3.37
N LEU A 24 15.65 -5.32 2.29
CA LEU A 24 17.08 -5.04 2.21
C LEU A 24 17.51 -3.91 3.15
N ALA A 25 16.68 -2.90 3.34
CA ALA A 25 16.93 -1.79 4.23
C ALA A 25 16.80 -2.22 5.70
N ALA A 26 15.80 -3.03 6.06
CA ALA A 26 15.53 -3.46 7.42
C ALA A 26 16.69 -4.22 8.09
N GLU A 27 17.58 -4.81 7.30
CA GLU A 27 18.81 -5.46 7.78
C GLU A 27 19.92 -4.47 8.16
N ARG A 28 19.80 -3.19 7.76
CA ARG A 28 20.88 -2.20 7.81
C ARG A 28 20.54 -0.92 8.55
N ILE A 29 19.25 -0.68 8.83
CA ILE A 29 18.76 0.56 9.43
C ILE A 29 17.63 0.23 10.42
N GLY A 30 17.53 1.01 11.51
CA GLY A 30 16.44 0.87 12.48
C GLY A 30 15.08 1.22 11.86
N GLU A 31 14.02 0.59 12.36
CA GLU A 31 12.65 0.70 11.86
C GLU A 31 12.13 2.15 11.78
N GLY A 32 12.41 2.95 12.82
CA GLY A 32 11.98 4.35 12.88
C GLY A 32 12.68 5.23 11.84
N LEU A 33 14.03 5.13 11.77
CA LEU A 33 14.79 5.90 10.79
C LEU A 33 14.55 5.40 9.37
N GLY A 34 14.49 4.08 9.17
CA GLY A 34 14.19 3.47 7.88
C GLY A 34 12.80 3.88 7.36
N GLY A 35 11.79 3.80 8.21
CA GLY A 35 10.44 4.27 7.89
C GLY A 35 10.42 5.76 7.53
N PHE A 36 11.09 6.61 8.31
CA PHE A 36 11.17 8.04 8.01
C PHE A 36 11.81 8.30 6.66
N VAL A 37 12.92 7.65 6.33
CA VAL A 37 13.60 7.84 5.03
C VAL A 37 12.71 7.39 3.88
N VAL A 38 12.00 6.28 4.01
CA VAL A 38 11.06 5.79 2.99
C VAL A 38 9.96 6.83 2.74
N GLU A 39 9.28 7.29 3.79
CA GLU A 39 8.15 8.20 3.66
C GLU A 39 8.59 9.61 3.20
N ALA A 40 9.73 10.10 3.68
CA ALA A 40 10.28 11.37 3.22
C ALA A 40 10.66 11.34 1.74
N THR A 41 11.27 10.24 1.27
CA THR A 41 11.61 10.04 -0.14
C THR A 41 10.35 9.91 -1.00
N ALA A 42 9.33 9.21 -0.51
CA ALA A 42 8.04 9.12 -1.18
C ALA A 42 7.37 10.51 -1.31
N ALA A 43 7.34 11.29 -0.23
CA ALA A 43 6.83 12.65 -0.24
C ALA A 43 7.59 13.55 -1.22
N LEU A 44 8.93 13.47 -1.25
CA LEU A 44 9.76 14.21 -2.19
C LEU A 44 9.45 13.82 -3.65
N SER A 45 9.28 12.53 -3.93
CA SER A 45 8.92 12.06 -5.28
C SER A 45 7.58 12.62 -5.75
N ILE A 46 6.60 12.68 -4.86
CA ILE A 46 5.29 13.29 -5.14
C ILE A 46 5.43 14.80 -5.34
N LEU A 47 6.26 15.47 -4.55
CA LEU A 47 6.54 16.90 -4.72
C LEU A 47 7.15 17.19 -6.08
N VAL A 48 8.11 16.38 -6.54
CA VAL A 48 8.69 16.52 -7.90
C VAL A 48 7.61 16.37 -8.96
N TYR A 49 6.69 15.43 -8.79
CA TYR A 49 5.55 15.27 -9.71
C TYR A 49 4.63 16.51 -9.71
N LEU A 50 4.33 17.09 -8.54
CA LEU A 50 3.54 18.32 -8.43
C LEU A 50 4.24 19.51 -9.11
N LEU A 51 5.54 19.64 -8.93
CA LEU A 51 6.35 20.66 -9.61
C LEU A 51 6.31 20.47 -11.13
N PHE A 52 6.41 19.25 -11.62
CA PHE A 52 6.27 18.94 -13.04
C PHE A 52 4.90 19.39 -13.58
N LEU A 53 3.81 19.10 -12.87
CA LEU A 53 2.47 19.52 -13.27
C LEU A 53 2.35 21.06 -13.31
N TRP A 54 2.94 21.73 -12.33
CA TRP A 54 2.95 23.20 -12.27
C TRP A 54 3.73 23.81 -13.43
N LEU A 55 4.95 23.33 -13.70
CA LEU A 55 5.81 23.79 -14.77
C LEU A 55 5.24 23.54 -16.17
N THR A 56 4.46 22.48 -16.33
CA THR A 56 3.83 22.12 -17.62
C THR A 56 2.43 22.71 -17.80
N SER A 57 2.01 23.59 -16.90
CA SER A 57 0.66 24.20 -16.91
C SER A 57 -0.49 23.17 -16.90
N ARG A 58 -0.24 21.97 -16.35
CA ARG A 58 -1.21 20.88 -16.19
C ARG A 58 -1.75 20.81 -14.77
N TRP A 59 -1.68 21.91 -14.02
CA TRP A 59 -2.15 21.95 -12.65
C TRP A 59 -3.68 21.94 -12.62
N ASP A 60 -4.27 20.80 -12.27
CA ASP A 60 -5.69 20.62 -11.99
C ASP A 60 -5.83 19.86 -10.67
N GLN A 61 -5.32 20.45 -9.59
CA GLN A 61 -5.35 19.85 -8.25
C GLN A 61 -6.54 20.41 -7.46
N ARG A 62 -7.58 19.57 -7.35
CA ARG A 62 -8.72 19.90 -6.48
C ARG A 62 -8.40 19.51 -5.05
N SER A 63 -8.79 20.34 -4.09
CA SER A 63 -8.69 20.01 -2.68
C SER A 63 -9.99 20.35 -1.96
N THR A 64 -10.39 19.46 -1.06
CA THR A 64 -11.48 19.65 -0.12
C THR A 64 -10.98 19.35 1.28
N GLY A 65 -11.59 19.95 2.31
CA GLY A 65 -11.21 19.64 3.70
C GLY A 65 -11.32 18.17 4.04
N GLU A 66 -12.38 17.50 3.56
CA GLU A 66 -12.57 16.05 3.73
C GLU A 66 -11.49 15.25 3.00
N GLY A 67 -11.14 15.64 1.77
CA GLY A 67 -10.06 14.99 1.02
C GLY A 67 -8.72 15.08 1.73
N ILE A 68 -8.39 16.25 2.28
CA ILE A 68 -7.19 16.43 3.10
C ILE A 68 -7.23 15.55 4.35
N PHE A 69 -8.36 15.52 5.07
CA PHE A 69 -8.52 14.70 6.26
C PHE A 69 -8.28 13.20 5.99
N TYR A 70 -8.92 12.65 4.95
CA TYR A 70 -8.70 11.25 4.57
C TYR A 70 -7.28 10.98 4.09
N SER A 71 -6.65 11.93 3.42
CA SER A 71 -5.24 11.81 3.01
C SER A 71 -4.29 11.76 4.21
N VAL A 72 -4.56 12.55 5.25
CA VAL A 72 -3.79 12.50 6.52
C VAL A 72 -3.96 11.14 7.20
N LEU A 73 -5.19 10.62 7.30
CA LEU A 73 -5.42 9.28 7.86
C LEU A 73 -4.69 8.19 7.06
N THR A 74 -4.71 8.30 5.74
CA THR A 74 -3.95 7.39 4.86
C THR A 74 -2.46 7.46 5.16
N GLY A 75 -1.90 8.67 5.29
CA GLY A 75 -0.49 8.86 5.62
C GLY A 75 -0.10 8.22 6.96
N VAL A 76 -0.95 8.38 7.99
CA VAL A 76 -0.73 7.72 9.30
C VAL A 76 -0.73 6.18 9.15
N CYS A 77 -1.68 5.63 8.40
CA CYS A 77 -1.75 4.19 8.17
C CYS A 77 -0.52 3.68 7.39
N VAL A 78 -0.08 4.41 6.37
CA VAL A 78 1.11 4.06 5.58
C VAL A 78 2.35 4.08 6.44
N GLY A 79 2.60 5.16 7.20
CA GLY A 79 3.77 5.28 8.08
C GLY A 79 3.81 4.17 9.14
N ALA A 80 2.68 3.90 9.81
CA ALA A 80 2.58 2.81 10.76
C ALA A 80 2.81 1.43 10.10
N GLY A 81 2.26 1.22 8.91
CA GLY A 81 2.45 0.01 8.12
C GLY A 81 3.91 -0.19 7.70
N THR A 82 4.58 0.88 7.28
CA THR A 82 6.01 0.86 6.93
C THR A 82 6.86 0.44 8.13
N ILE A 83 6.64 1.02 9.31
CA ILE A 83 7.32 0.62 10.56
C ILE A 83 7.05 -0.85 10.87
N ALA A 84 5.80 -1.30 10.74
CA ALA A 84 5.44 -2.70 10.99
C ALA A 84 6.17 -3.66 10.04
N PHE A 85 6.35 -3.32 8.76
CA PHE A 85 7.12 -4.13 7.81
C PHE A 85 8.62 -4.15 8.14
N PHE A 86 9.21 -3.03 8.56
CA PHE A 86 10.59 -3.03 9.04
C PHE A 86 10.76 -3.96 10.24
N LEU A 87 9.90 -3.87 11.24
CA LEU A 87 9.92 -4.75 12.41
C LEU A 87 9.71 -6.23 12.05
N LEU A 88 8.81 -6.52 11.10
CA LEU A 88 8.59 -7.87 10.60
C LEU A 88 9.89 -8.45 10.05
N PHE A 89 10.59 -7.72 9.19
CA PHE A 89 11.81 -8.19 8.57
C PHE A 89 12.98 -8.27 9.55
N GLN A 90 13.11 -7.31 10.46
CA GLN A 90 14.14 -7.35 11.52
C GLN A 90 13.97 -8.55 12.45
N ARG A 91 12.75 -9.01 12.66
CA ARG A 91 12.44 -10.23 13.44
C ARG A 91 12.51 -11.53 12.65
N GLY A 92 13.08 -11.49 11.45
CA GLY A 92 13.28 -12.68 10.60
C GLY A 92 12.08 -13.10 9.75
N GLY A 93 11.04 -12.26 9.64
CA GLY A 93 9.91 -12.54 8.76
C GLY A 93 10.36 -12.71 7.30
N PRO A 94 9.97 -13.80 6.61
CA PRO A 94 10.39 -14.04 5.24
C PRO A 94 9.65 -13.11 4.26
N LEU A 95 10.35 -12.63 3.23
CA LEU A 95 9.75 -11.81 2.18
C LEU A 95 8.61 -12.56 1.46
N SER A 96 8.70 -13.88 1.35
CA SER A 96 7.66 -14.73 0.74
C SER A 96 6.33 -14.73 1.50
N SER A 97 6.30 -14.29 2.76
CA SER A 97 5.05 -14.15 3.53
C SER A 97 4.28 -12.87 3.20
N VAL A 98 4.96 -11.86 2.65
CA VAL A 98 4.36 -10.55 2.37
C VAL A 98 3.14 -10.62 1.45
N PRO A 99 3.13 -11.40 0.35
CA PRO A 99 1.95 -11.50 -0.51
C PRO A 99 0.69 -11.95 0.23
N ALA A 100 0.81 -12.91 1.16
CA ALA A 100 -0.35 -13.37 1.93
C ALA A 100 -0.77 -12.37 3.02
N ILE A 101 0.18 -11.64 3.64
CA ILE A 101 -0.13 -10.54 4.57
C ILE A 101 -0.90 -9.43 3.84
N LEU A 102 -0.45 -9.03 2.65
CA LEU A 102 -1.13 -8.04 1.83
C LEU A 102 -2.49 -8.56 1.33
N ALA A 103 -2.63 -9.85 1.05
CA ALA A 103 -3.92 -10.46 0.71
C ALA A 103 -4.93 -10.37 1.86
N GLY A 104 -4.49 -10.44 3.12
CA GLY A 104 -5.34 -10.16 4.29
C GLY A 104 -5.88 -8.72 4.28
N GLY A 105 -5.02 -7.75 3.99
CA GLY A 105 -5.43 -6.35 3.79
C GLY A 105 -6.39 -6.18 2.60
N ALA A 106 -6.14 -6.88 1.49
CA ALA A 106 -7.03 -6.88 0.33
C ALA A 106 -8.42 -7.45 0.67
N ALA A 107 -8.49 -8.51 1.48
CA ALA A 107 -9.77 -9.05 1.95
C ALA A 107 -10.54 -8.01 2.79
N MET A 108 -9.87 -7.30 3.68
CA MET A 108 -10.47 -6.21 4.47
C MET A 108 -11.01 -5.09 3.55
N MET A 109 -10.24 -4.68 2.55
CA MET A 109 -10.69 -3.68 1.57
C MET A 109 -11.91 -4.14 0.77
N ALA A 110 -11.94 -5.41 0.34
CA ALA A 110 -13.09 -5.95 -0.40
C ALA A 110 -14.36 -6.01 0.46
N ILE A 111 -14.24 -6.35 1.75
CA ILE A 111 -15.37 -6.31 2.70
C ILE A 111 -15.85 -4.86 2.88
N ALA A 112 -14.94 -3.92 3.07
CA ALA A 112 -15.27 -2.49 3.18
C ALA A 112 -15.95 -1.97 1.91
N GLY A 113 -15.48 -2.37 0.72
CA GLY A 113 -16.09 -2.05 -0.57
C GLY A 113 -17.57 -2.45 -0.65
N ILE A 114 -17.89 -3.66 -0.20
CA ILE A 114 -19.27 -4.16 -0.16
C ILE A 114 -20.11 -3.40 0.87
N LEU A 115 -19.61 -3.23 2.11
CA LEU A 115 -20.39 -2.69 3.22
C LEU A 115 -20.57 -1.17 3.16
N PHE A 116 -19.52 -0.43 2.84
CA PHE A 116 -19.51 1.04 2.90
C PHE A 116 -19.67 1.71 1.54
N PHE A 117 -19.11 1.11 0.48
CA PHE A 117 -19.14 1.67 -0.87
C PHE A 117 -20.24 1.06 -1.74
N ARG A 118 -21.07 0.16 -1.18
CA ARG A 118 -22.19 -0.51 -1.87
C ARG A 118 -21.79 -1.19 -3.17
N GLU A 119 -20.54 -1.70 -3.24
CA GLU A 119 -20.10 -2.45 -4.40
C GLU A 119 -20.87 -3.78 -4.49
N PRO A 120 -21.34 -4.18 -5.69
CA PRO A 120 -22.08 -5.42 -5.82
C PRO A 120 -21.20 -6.62 -5.47
N PRO A 121 -21.62 -7.51 -4.55
CA PRO A 121 -20.89 -8.72 -4.26
C PRO A 121 -20.85 -9.62 -5.50
N SER A 122 -19.66 -9.97 -5.97
CA SER A 122 -19.50 -10.96 -7.03
C SER A 122 -18.92 -12.24 -6.45
N TRP A 123 -19.25 -13.38 -7.04
CA TRP A 123 -18.71 -14.67 -6.61
C TRP A 123 -17.17 -14.67 -6.64
N GLN A 124 -16.57 -14.04 -7.64
CA GLN A 124 -15.12 -13.93 -7.76
C GLN A 124 -14.49 -13.16 -6.59
N ARG A 125 -15.13 -12.09 -6.12
CA ARG A 125 -14.67 -11.32 -4.96
C ARG A 125 -14.76 -12.14 -3.68
N ILE A 126 -15.89 -12.83 -3.47
CA ILE A 126 -16.08 -13.69 -2.28
C ILE A 126 -15.05 -14.83 -2.28
N ALA A 127 -14.83 -15.49 -3.41
CA ALA A 127 -13.80 -16.51 -3.55
C ALA A 127 -12.39 -15.94 -3.29
N GLY A 128 -12.07 -14.77 -3.84
CA GLY A 128 -10.79 -14.07 -3.61
C GLY A 128 -10.55 -13.78 -2.13
N ILE A 129 -11.56 -13.31 -1.39
CA ILE A 129 -11.49 -13.08 0.05
C ILE A 129 -11.21 -14.39 0.80
N ALA A 130 -11.93 -15.47 0.46
CA ALA A 130 -11.74 -16.76 1.08
C ALA A 130 -10.32 -17.31 0.87
N PHE A 131 -9.79 -17.23 -0.35
CA PHE A 131 -8.41 -17.65 -0.65
C PHE A 131 -7.37 -16.78 0.06
N ALA A 132 -7.58 -15.48 0.19
CA ALA A 132 -6.70 -14.58 0.93
C ALA A 132 -6.63 -14.96 2.42
N ILE A 133 -7.76 -15.26 3.03
CA ILE A 133 -7.83 -15.70 4.44
C ILE A 133 -7.14 -17.06 4.61
N ILE A 134 -7.41 -18.02 3.74
CA ILE A 134 -6.75 -19.34 3.77
C ILE A 134 -5.24 -19.18 3.63
N GLY A 135 -4.77 -18.37 2.67
CA GLY A 135 -3.35 -18.09 2.46
C GLY A 135 -2.68 -17.51 3.71
N LEU A 136 -3.35 -16.60 4.41
CA LEU A 136 -2.84 -16.01 5.66
C LEU A 136 -2.72 -17.08 6.78
N PHE A 137 -3.69 -17.99 6.89
CA PHE A 137 -3.62 -19.08 7.88
C PHE A 137 -2.50 -20.09 7.58
N LEU A 138 -2.22 -20.36 6.30
CA LEU A 138 -1.14 -21.27 5.90
C LEU A 138 0.27 -20.74 6.24
N LEU A 139 0.43 -19.42 6.38
CA LEU A 139 1.70 -18.83 6.80
C LEU A 139 2.03 -19.03 8.28
N ARG A 140 1.09 -19.48 9.08
CA ARG A 140 1.26 -19.62 10.54
C ARG A 140 2.14 -20.85 10.92
N ARG A 141 2.65 -21.63 9.96
CA ARG A 141 3.49 -22.80 10.21
C ARG A 141 4.96 -22.47 10.10
#